data_e45234d429349441df0df01240025611
#
_entry.id   e45234d429349441df0df01240025611
#
_cell.length_a   1.000
_cell.length_b   1.000
_cell.length_c   1.000
_cell.angle_alpha   90.00
_cell.angle_beta   90.00
_cell.angle_gamma   90.00
#
_symmetry.space_group_name_H-M   'P 1'
#
loop_
_entity.id
_entity.type
_entity.pdbx_description
1 polymer ?
#
loop_
_entity_poly.entity_id
_entity_poly.type
_entity_poly.pdbx_seq_one_letter_code
_entity_poly.pdbx_strand_id
1 'polypeptide(L)'
;MAVMRWIRRSAIAVLLGAAWCAGNATAAEAIGGGGTTAESSARAGDAARGKAFFTGASALQSGAVSCIGCHNAGGVGALGGGNLASDLSDAGERYPRGEGVADLLKDMPFPAMNAIYGPRPLTAGEVADLAAFLGEQMTKQPRNDTLVFLGLGVFGMLLLAGLSQIIWRNRFKGVRQQLTGGR
;
A
#
# COMPACT_ATOMS: atom_id res chain seq x y z
N MET A 1 4.41 -10.42 -48.18
CA MET A 1 5.45 -9.54 -47.61
C MET A 1 4.91 -8.43 -46.69
N ALA A 2 3.64 -8.12 -46.63
CA ALA A 2 3.09 -7.04 -45.76
C ALA A 2 2.87 -7.43 -44.29
N VAL A 3 2.66 -8.71 -43.99
CA VAL A 3 2.41 -9.22 -42.63
C VAL A 3 3.66 -9.15 -41.75
N MET A 4 4.84 -9.34 -42.36
CA MET A 4 6.11 -9.39 -41.61
C MET A 4 6.62 -8.00 -41.16
N ARG A 5 6.18 -6.93 -41.82
CA ARG A 5 6.50 -5.55 -41.42
C ARG A 5 5.65 -5.04 -40.27
N TRP A 6 4.48 -5.63 -40.04
CA TRP A 6 3.57 -5.23 -38.95
C TRP A 6 3.98 -5.82 -37.61
N ILE A 7 4.51 -7.05 -37.60
CA ILE A 7 5.00 -7.72 -36.39
C ILE A 7 6.23 -7.01 -35.80
N ARG A 8 7.10 -6.45 -36.66
CA ARG A 8 8.28 -5.69 -36.19
C ARG A 8 7.95 -4.34 -35.54
N ARG A 9 6.84 -3.71 -35.92
CA ARG A 9 6.39 -2.43 -35.32
C ARG A 9 5.69 -2.61 -33.97
N SER A 10 5.02 -3.74 -33.77
CA SER A 10 4.37 -4.04 -32.50
C SER A 10 5.36 -4.49 -31.40
N ALA A 11 6.48 -5.11 -31.78
CA ALA A 11 7.50 -5.54 -30.82
C ALA A 11 8.28 -4.37 -30.19
N ILE A 12 8.40 -3.25 -30.90
CA ILE A 12 9.13 -2.06 -30.41
C ILE A 12 8.32 -1.29 -29.37
N ALA A 13 6.98 -1.30 -29.47
CA ALA A 13 6.11 -0.61 -28.51
C ALA A 13 6.03 -1.30 -27.14
N VAL A 14 6.28 -2.61 -27.09
CA VAL A 14 6.26 -3.38 -25.81
C VAL A 14 7.59 -3.23 -25.06
N LEU A 15 8.71 -2.99 -25.76
CA LEU A 15 10.02 -2.85 -25.13
C LEU A 15 10.28 -1.46 -24.51
N LEU A 16 9.53 -0.44 -24.90
CA LEU A 16 9.64 0.89 -24.31
C LEU A 16 8.88 1.06 -22.99
N GLY A 17 7.93 0.17 -22.67
CA GLY A 17 7.23 0.15 -21.39
C GLY A 17 8.01 -0.49 -20.25
N ALA A 18 8.99 -1.34 -20.55
CA ALA A 18 9.76 -2.06 -19.53
C ALA A 18 10.96 -1.28 -18.95
N ALA A 19 11.35 -0.18 -19.59
CA ALA A 19 12.52 0.58 -19.19
C ALA A 19 12.26 1.62 -18.08
N TRP A 20 11.00 1.83 -17.69
CA TRP A 20 10.66 2.84 -16.68
C TRP A 20 10.58 2.31 -15.25
N CYS A 21 10.70 0.99 -15.05
CA CYS A 21 10.72 0.39 -13.70
C CYS A 21 12.13 0.20 -13.10
N ALA A 22 13.20 0.54 -13.83
CA ALA A 22 14.57 0.27 -13.39
C ALA A 22 15.29 1.47 -12.74
N GLY A 23 14.59 2.58 -12.47
CA GLY A 23 15.21 3.86 -12.06
C GLY A 23 15.15 4.21 -10.58
N ASN A 24 14.55 3.42 -9.69
CA ASN A 24 14.37 3.78 -8.28
C ASN A 24 14.93 2.76 -7.28
N ALA A 25 16.01 2.08 -7.61
CA ALA A 25 16.70 1.20 -6.68
C ALA A 25 18.09 1.77 -6.32
N THR A 26 18.10 2.95 -5.67
CA THR A 26 19.29 3.43 -4.97
C THR A 26 18.83 4.17 -3.71
N ALA A 27 18.99 3.53 -2.61
CA ALA A 27 19.29 3.99 -1.26
C ALA A 27 18.69 3.01 -0.24
N ALA A 28 19.13 1.77 -0.26
CA ALA A 28 19.13 0.94 0.93
C ALA A 28 20.54 1.05 1.54
N GLU A 29 20.83 2.18 2.15
CA GLU A 29 21.98 2.25 3.06
C GLU A 29 21.58 1.63 4.38
N ALA A 30 22.39 0.64 4.73
CA ALA A 30 22.40 -0.10 5.95
C ALA A 30 22.31 0.82 7.17
N ILE A 31 21.19 0.79 7.86
CA ILE A 31 21.18 1.18 9.27
C ILE A 31 21.47 -0.09 10.06
N GLY A 32 22.76 -0.24 10.36
CA GLY A 32 23.26 -1.26 11.24
C GLY A 32 22.55 -1.20 12.60
N GLY A 33 22.07 -2.35 13.03
CA GLY A 33 21.53 -2.52 14.36
C GLY A 33 22.56 -2.18 15.42
N GLY A 34 22.19 -1.27 16.28
CA GLY A 34 22.88 -1.00 17.55
C GLY A 34 21.84 -1.11 18.64
N GLY A 35 21.64 -2.32 19.15
CA GLY A 35 20.85 -2.51 20.34
C GLY A 35 21.53 -1.82 21.53
N THR A 36 20.84 -0.96 22.22
CA THR A 36 21.07 -0.68 23.62
C THR A 36 19.72 -0.59 24.32
N THR A 37 19.38 -1.69 24.92
CA THR A 37 18.36 -1.82 25.95
C THR A 37 18.81 -1.02 27.17
N ALA A 38 18.40 0.21 27.37
CA ALA A 38 18.37 0.85 28.69
C ALA A 38 18.18 2.39 28.69
N GLU A 39 17.51 3.01 27.70
CA GLU A 39 17.21 4.45 27.81
C GLU A 39 15.80 4.78 27.30
N SER A 40 14.80 3.99 27.70
CA SER A 40 13.44 4.14 27.17
C SER A 40 12.51 5.01 27.99
N SER A 41 12.99 5.70 29.03
CA SER A 41 12.08 6.33 30.00
C SER A 41 11.83 7.84 29.81
N ALA A 42 12.48 8.52 28.90
CA ALA A 42 12.30 9.98 28.74
C ALA A 42 12.57 10.51 27.34
N ARG A 43 12.47 9.66 26.29
CA ARG A 43 12.71 10.14 24.93
C ARG A 43 11.41 10.63 24.32
N ALA A 44 11.43 11.85 23.81
CA ALA A 44 10.37 12.31 22.91
C ALA A 44 10.24 11.33 21.75
N GLY A 45 9.00 10.90 21.42
CA GLY A 45 8.77 9.96 20.35
C GLY A 45 9.21 10.53 19.00
N ASP A 46 9.68 9.64 18.13
CA ASP A 46 10.10 9.97 16.77
C ASP A 46 9.01 9.56 15.79
N ALA A 47 8.34 10.53 15.18
CA ALA A 47 7.23 10.29 14.26
C ALA A 47 7.65 9.52 13.00
N ALA A 48 8.89 9.66 12.52
CA ALA A 48 9.38 8.94 11.36
C ALA A 48 9.55 7.44 11.68
N ARG A 49 10.07 7.11 12.86
CA ARG A 49 10.13 5.73 13.35
C ARG A 49 8.72 5.18 13.63
N GLY A 50 7.86 5.97 14.25
CA GLY A 50 6.47 5.61 14.47
C GLY A 50 5.76 5.26 13.18
N LYS A 51 5.97 6.03 12.11
CA LYS A 51 5.49 5.71 10.75
C LYS A 51 6.06 4.38 10.25
N ALA A 52 7.33 4.12 10.45
CA ALA A 52 7.96 2.86 10.04
C ALA A 52 7.38 1.65 10.79
N PHE A 53 7.13 1.75 12.08
CA PHE A 53 6.43 0.72 12.87
C PHE A 53 4.96 0.57 12.43
N PHE A 54 4.26 1.67 12.21
CA PHE A 54 2.88 1.66 11.76
C PHE A 54 2.72 0.94 10.44
N THR A 55 3.58 1.23 9.46
CA THR A 55 3.55 0.65 8.10
C THR A 55 4.15 -0.74 8.00
N GLY A 56 4.92 -1.16 9.01
CA GLY A 56 5.69 -2.41 8.97
C GLY A 56 6.99 -2.31 8.19
N ALA A 57 7.44 -1.10 7.82
CA ALA A 57 8.77 -0.89 7.25
C ALA A 57 9.88 -1.22 8.26
N SER A 58 9.59 -1.07 9.55
CA SER A 58 10.38 -1.59 10.65
C SER A 58 9.53 -2.56 11.48
N ALA A 59 10.10 -3.72 11.82
CA ALA A 59 9.40 -4.68 12.66
C ALA A 59 9.32 -4.20 14.11
N LEU A 60 8.19 -4.48 14.76
CA LEU A 60 8.03 -4.31 16.20
C LEU A 60 8.91 -5.35 16.93
N GLN A 61 9.50 -4.98 18.06
CA GLN A 61 10.39 -5.86 18.83
C GLN A 61 9.67 -7.13 19.31
N SER A 62 8.40 -7.02 19.63
CA SER A 62 7.54 -8.13 20.01
C SER A 62 7.19 -9.09 18.86
N GLY A 63 7.53 -8.75 17.61
CA GLY A 63 7.11 -9.48 16.42
C GLY A 63 5.60 -9.43 16.17
N ALA A 64 4.88 -8.49 16.78
CA ALA A 64 3.47 -8.27 16.49
C ALA A 64 3.27 -7.69 15.07
N VAL A 65 2.08 -7.85 14.53
CA VAL A 65 1.72 -7.29 13.21
C VAL A 65 1.70 -5.76 13.25
N SER A 66 2.02 -5.13 12.14
CA SER A 66 1.97 -3.68 12.01
C SER A 66 0.53 -3.15 11.99
N CYS A 67 0.33 -1.93 12.49
CA CYS A 67 -0.99 -1.31 12.66
C CYS A 67 -1.72 -1.11 11.33
N ILE A 68 -0.98 -0.89 10.23
CA ILE A 68 -1.51 -0.68 8.88
C ILE A 68 -2.34 -1.87 8.37
N GLY A 69 -2.13 -3.08 8.90
CA GLY A 69 -2.92 -4.25 8.52
C GLY A 69 -4.42 -4.10 8.81
N CYS A 70 -4.76 -3.35 9.86
CA CYS A 70 -6.14 -3.13 10.29
C CYS A 70 -6.59 -1.66 10.15
N HIS A 71 -5.68 -0.71 10.36
CA HIS A 71 -5.95 0.72 10.39
C HIS A 71 -5.45 1.44 9.15
N ASN A 72 -6.16 2.49 8.77
CA ASN A 72 -5.68 3.51 7.85
C ASN A 72 -5.21 4.74 8.63
N ALA A 73 -4.20 5.46 8.13
CA ALA A 73 -3.76 6.72 8.68
C ALA A 73 -3.22 7.62 7.56
N GLY A 74 -3.91 8.73 7.28
CA GLY A 74 -3.43 9.82 6.44
C GLY A 74 -2.89 9.46 5.04
N GLY A 75 -3.39 8.39 4.41
CA GLY A 75 -2.88 7.95 3.10
C GLY A 75 -1.52 7.25 3.14
N VAL A 76 -1.08 6.81 4.32
CA VAL A 76 0.15 6.04 4.50
C VAL A 76 -0.01 4.65 3.88
N GLY A 77 1.00 4.24 3.10
CA GLY A 77 0.97 2.97 2.34
C GLY A 77 0.58 3.17 0.87
N ALA A 78 1.09 2.32 -0.02
CA ALA A 78 0.90 2.45 -1.47
C ALA A 78 -0.56 2.32 -1.92
N LEU A 79 -1.36 1.51 -1.21
CA LEU A 79 -2.79 1.31 -1.43
C LEU A 79 -3.62 1.81 -0.24
N GLY A 80 -3.00 2.55 0.69
CA GLY A 80 -3.52 2.92 1.99
C GLY A 80 -3.48 1.79 3.01
N GLY A 81 -4.03 2.03 4.20
CA GLY A 81 -4.11 1.07 5.29
C GLY A 81 -5.33 0.17 5.23
N GLY A 82 -5.42 -0.74 6.19
CA GLY A 82 -6.58 -1.62 6.37
C GLY A 82 -7.85 -0.87 6.75
N ASN A 83 -8.99 -1.51 6.49
CA ASN A 83 -10.33 -1.00 6.82
C ASN A 83 -11.06 -1.88 7.85
N LEU A 84 -10.31 -2.74 8.55
CA LEU A 84 -10.88 -3.62 9.59
C LEU A 84 -11.16 -2.86 10.90
N ALA A 85 -10.43 -1.79 11.14
CA ALA A 85 -10.54 -0.97 12.32
C ALA A 85 -10.75 0.52 11.95
N SER A 86 -10.93 1.37 12.97
CA SER A 86 -11.16 2.80 12.77
C SER A 86 -10.03 3.47 11.99
N ASP A 87 -10.41 4.43 11.14
CA ASP A 87 -9.46 5.31 10.44
C ASP A 87 -8.80 6.24 11.47
N LEU A 88 -7.46 6.28 11.45
CA LEU A 88 -6.63 7.08 12.36
C LEU A 88 -6.08 8.34 11.67
N SER A 89 -6.59 8.70 10.49
CA SER A 89 -6.12 9.87 9.74
C SER A 89 -6.36 11.21 10.45
N ASP A 90 -7.27 11.24 11.40
CA ASP A 90 -7.61 12.37 12.26
C ASP A 90 -7.20 12.16 13.72
N ALA A 91 -6.31 11.20 13.97
CA ALA A 91 -5.90 10.85 15.33
C ALA A 91 -5.25 12.03 16.05
N GLY A 92 -4.44 12.84 15.37
CA GLY A 92 -3.80 14.02 15.95
C GLY A 92 -4.77 15.15 16.29
N GLU A 93 -5.91 15.25 15.58
CA GLU A 93 -6.98 16.19 15.93
C GLU A 93 -7.72 15.73 17.18
N ARG A 94 -8.01 14.41 17.29
CA ARG A 94 -8.67 13.83 18.46
C ARG A 94 -7.77 13.75 19.68
N TYR A 95 -6.47 13.53 19.48
CA TYR A 95 -5.46 13.35 20.52
C TYR A 95 -4.25 14.23 20.23
N PRO A 96 -4.31 15.56 20.50
CA PRO A 96 -3.24 16.50 20.19
C PRO A 96 -1.90 16.05 20.77
N ARG A 97 -0.83 16.10 19.98
CA ARG A 97 0.53 15.66 20.34
C ARG A 97 0.66 14.19 20.73
N GLY A 98 -0.34 13.35 20.38
CA GLY A 98 -0.35 11.93 20.74
C GLY A 98 -0.66 11.65 22.22
N GLU A 99 -1.00 12.69 23.00
CA GLU A 99 -1.46 12.52 24.37
C GLU A 99 -2.75 11.68 24.37
N GLY A 100 -2.86 10.71 25.27
CA GLY A 100 -3.95 9.75 25.26
C GLY A 100 -3.78 8.59 24.26
N VAL A 101 -3.15 8.79 23.09
CA VAL A 101 -2.80 7.67 22.20
C VAL A 101 -1.79 6.75 22.88
N ALA A 102 -0.80 7.34 23.57
CA ALA A 102 0.19 6.55 24.31
C ALA A 102 -0.45 5.67 25.38
N ASP A 103 -1.44 6.20 26.11
CA ASP A 103 -2.17 5.45 27.14
C ASP A 103 -3.06 4.36 26.53
N LEU A 104 -3.76 4.67 25.44
CA LEU A 104 -4.53 3.68 24.68
C LEU A 104 -3.64 2.54 24.14
N LEU A 105 -2.42 2.84 23.71
CA LEU A 105 -1.46 1.85 23.23
C LEU A 105 -0.85 1.00 24.36
N LYS A 106 -0.77 1.53 25.59
CA LYS A 106 -0.33 0.76 26.76
C LYS A 106 -1.42 -0.13 27.29
N ASP A 107 -2.62 0.40 27.46
CA ASP A 107 -3.71 -0.29 28.12
C ASP A 107 -4.49 -1.23 27.21
N MET A 108 -4.41 -1.00 25.88
CA MET A 108 -5.10 -1.81 24.86
C MET A 108 -6.55 -2.15 25.22
N PRO A 109 -7.44 -1.18 25.47
CA PRO A 109 -8.78 -1.43 25.97
C PRO A 109 -9.71 -2.10 24.95
N PHE A 110 -9.26 -2.20 23.70
CA PHE A 110 -10.04 -2.78 22.61
C PHE A 110 -9.79 -4.29 22.50
N PRO A 111 -10.83 -5.15 22.61
CA PRO A 111 -10.67 -6.61 22.63
C PRO A 111 -9.86 -7.18 21.47
N ALA A 112 -10.07 -6.66 20.23
CA ALA A 112 -9.37 -7.12 19.04
C ALA A 112 -7.88 -6.76 19.09
N MET A 113 -7.52 -5.55 19.52
CA MET A 113 -6.14 -5.13 19.70
C MET A 113 -5.47 -5.87 20.84
N ASN A 114 -6.18 -6.06 21.96
CA ASN A 114 -5.66 -6.79 23.11
C ASN A 114 -5.35 -8.26 22.78
N ALA A 115 -6.16 -8.91 21.96
CA ALA A 115 -5.88 -10.26 21.51
C ALA A 115 -4.57 -10.38 20.73
N ILE A 116 -4.14 -9.33 20.03
CA ILE A 116 -2.92 -9.29 19.21
C ILE A 116 -1.72 -8.82 20.04
N TYR A 117 -1.86 -7.72 20.75
CA TYR A 117 -0.74 -7.04 21.42
C TYR A 117 -0.63 -7.39 22.91
N GLY A 118 -1.69 -7.92 23.54
CA GLY A 118 -1.63 -8.35 24.93
C GLY A 118 -0.56 -9.41 25.20
N PRO A 119 -0.47 -10.49 24.39
CA PRO A 119 0.62 -11.46 24.47
C PRO A 119 1.98 -10.93 24.01
N ARG A 120 2.01 -9.85 23.26
CA ARG A 120 3.20 -9.26 22.63
C ARG A 120 3.18 -7.74 22.79
N PRO A 121 3.37 -7.24 24.02
CA PRO A 121 3.22 -5.82 24.31
C PRO A 121 4.25 -4.98 23.57
N LEU A 122 3.84 -3.75 23.24
CA LEU A 122 4.73 -2.74 22.68
C LEU A 122 5.69 -2.26 23.75
N THR A 123 6.92 -1.99 23.35
CA THR A 123 7.89 -1.33 24.24
C THR A 123 7.53 0.13 24.46
N ALA A 124 7.98 0.73 25.56
CA ALA A 124 7.73 2.13 25.86
C ALA A 124 8.24 3.07 24.74
N GLY A 125 9.34 2.72 24.08
CA GLY A 125 9.88 3.46 22.93
C GLY A 125 8.99 3.38 21.71
N GLU A 126 8.48 2.20 21.37
CA GLU A 126 7.54 2.00 20.25
C GLU A 126 6.23 2.75 20.49
N VAL A 127 5.72 2.72 21.72
CA VAL A 127 4.52 3.48 22.10
C VAL A 127 4.76 4.97 21.93
N ALA A 128 5.89 5.52 22.37
CA ALA A 128 6.21 6.92 22.22
C ALA A 128 6.34 7.33 20.73
N ASP A 129 7.02 6.52 19.93
CA ASP A 129 7.21 6.77 18.50
C ASP A 129 5.88 6.69 17.72
N LEU A 130 5.05 5.67 17.99
CA LEU A 130 3.73 5.53 17.40
C LEU A 130 2.80 6.67 17.81
N ALA A 131 2.82 7.09 19.07
CA ALA A 131 2.02 8.21 19.56
C ALA A 131 2.45 9.54 18.91
N ALA A 132 3.75 9.77 18.71
CA ALA A 132 4.25 10.91 17.98
C ALA A 132 3.77 10.93 16.54
N PHE A 133 3.87 9.79 15.83
CA PHE A 133 3.37 9.68 14.46
C PHE A 133 1.87 9.92 14.35
N LEU A 134 1.06 9.29 15.20
CA LEU A 134 -0.38 9.44 15.18
C LEU A 134 -0.82 10.84 15.63
N GLY A 135 -0.07 11.49 16.51
CA GLY A 135 -0.29 12.89 16.91
C GLY A 135 -0.07 13.91 15.79
N GLU A 136 0.69 13.56 14.76
CA GLU A 136 0.86 14.38 13.55
C GLU A 136 -0.26 14.21 12.52
N GLN A 137 -1.12 13.20 12.67
CA GLN A 137 -2.22 12.96 11.75
C GLN A 137 -3.37 13.93 12.02
N MET A 138 -3.30 15.12 11.42
CA MET A 138 -4.22 16.25 11.68
C MET A 138 -5.38 16.33 10.69
N THR A 139 -5.37 15.56 9.63
CA THR A 139 -6.37 15.72 8.57
C THR A 139 -6.75 14.36 8.00
N LYS A 140 -8.04 14.09 8.00
CA LYS A 140 -8.60 12.99 7.22
C LYS A 140 -8.44 13.34 5.74
N GLN A 141 -7.33 12.95 5.15
CA GLN A 141 -7.08 13.19 3.74
C GLN A 141 -8.11 12.37 2.94
N PRO A 142 -8.97 13.00 2.14
CA PRO A 142 -9.91 12.26 1.33
C PRO A 142 -9.11 11.36 0.38
N ARG A 143 -9.25 10.08 0.57
CA ARG A 143 -8.60 9.09 -0.27
C ARG A 143 -9.20 9.15 -1.66
N ASN A 144 -8.46 9.63 -2.62
CA ASN A 144 -8.83 9.60 -4.04
C ASN A 144 -8.73 8.18 -4.64
N ASP A 145 -8.75 7.17 -3.79
CA ASP A 145 -8.64 5.77 -4.21
C ASP A 145 -9.75 5.37 -5.17
N THR A 146 -10.95 5.94 -5.00
CA THR A 146 -12.07 5.71 -5.92
C THR A 146 -11.69 6.06 -7.36
N LEU A 147 -10.99 7.17 -7.58
CA LEU A 147 -10.53 7.56 -8.92
C LEU A 147 -9.43 6.64 -9.44
N VAL A 148 -8.51 6.19 -8.56
CA VAL A 148 -7.46 5.24 -8.92
C VAL A 148 -8.05 3.88 -9.28
N PHE A 149 -8.95 3.35 -8.46
CA PHE A 149 -9.62 2.08 -8.73
C PHE A 149 -10.52 2.15 -9.96
N LEU A 150 -11.26 3.24 -10.14
CA LEU A 150 -12.08 3.47 -11.34
C LEU A 150 -11.20 3.55 -12.59
N GLY A 151 -10.10 4.29 -12.53
CA GLY A 151 -9.13 4.40 -13.63
C GLY A 151 -8.51 3.05 -13.98
N LEU A 152 -8.06 2.31 -12.98
CA LEU A 152 -7.49 0.97 -13.17
C LEU A 152 -8.53 -0.02 -13.72
N GLY A 153 -9.77 0.04 -13.23
CA GLY A 153 -10.88 -0.80 -13.70
C GLY A 153 -11.25 -0.50 -15.16
N VAL A 154 -11.40 0.77 -15.52
CA VAL A 154 -11.69 1.18 -16.91
C VAL A 154 -10.54 0.78 -17.84
N PHE A 155 -9.29 1.03 -17.44
CA PHE A 155 -8.13 0.63 -18.22
C PHE A 155 -8.06 -0.88 -18.44
N GLY A 156 -8.28 -1.68 -17.39
CA GLY A 156 -8.32 -3.14 -17.46
C GLY A 156 -9.44 -3.64 -18.39
N MET A 157 -10.63 -3.03 -18.30
CA MET A 157 -11.75 -3.38 -19.17
C MET A 157 -11.46 -3.08 -20.65
N LEU A 158 -10.88 -1.91 -20.95
CA LEU A 158 -10.51 -1.54 -22.32
C LEU A 158 -9.41 -2.47 -22.87
N LEU A 159 -8.43 -2.84 -22.05
CA LEU A 159 -7.38 -3.76 -22.42
C LEU A 159 -7.92 -5.15 -22.74
N LEU A 160 -8.80 -5.68 -21.89
CA LEU A 160 -9.44 -6.99 -22.12
C LEU A 160 -10.35 -6.96 -23.34
N ALA A 161 -11.12 -5.88 -23.55
CA ALA A 161 -11.94 -5.72 -24.75
C ALA A 161 -11.09 -5.65 -26.03
N GLY A 162 -9.97 -4.92 -25.99
CA GLY A 162 -9.01 -4.86 -27.09
C GLY A 162 -8.39 -6.22 -27.42
N LEU A 163 -7.92 -6.96 -26.41
CA LEU A 163 -7.41 -8.32 -26.56
C LEU A 163 -8.46 -9.25 -27.12
N SER A 164 -9.70 -9.20 -26.61
CA SER A 164 -10.82 -9.99 -27.09
C SER A 164 -11.08 -9.70 -28.57
N GLN A 165 -11.09 -8.44 -28.97
CA GLN A 165 -11.28 -8.04 -30.37
C GLN A 165 -10.16 -8.59 -31.28
N ILE A 166 -8.90 -8.57 -30.84
CA ILE A 166 -7.77 -9.11 -31.59
C ILE A 166 -7.89 -10.62 -31.77
N ILE A 167 -8.23 -11.35 -30.71
CA ILE A 167 -8.35 -12.81 -30.71
C ILE A 167 -9.54 -13.24 -31.59
N TRP A 168 -10.68 -12.52 -31.48
CA TRP A 168 -11.94 -12.94 -32.12
C TRP A 168 -12.16 -12.36 -33.50
N ARG A 169 -11.42 -11.32 -33.93
CA ARG A 169 -11.61 -10.65 -35.23
C ARG A 169 -11.51 -11.60 -36.44
N ASN A 170 -10.83 -12.72 -36.31
CA ASN A 170 -10.65 -13.68 -37.40
C ASN A 170 -11.60 -14.89 -37.30
N ARG A 171 -12.32 -15.06 -36.18
CA ARG A 171 -13.16 -16.25 -35.94
C ARG A 171 -14.33 -16.36 -36.94
N PHE A 172 -14.92 -15.23 -37.36
CA PHE A 172 -16.06 -15.20 -38.25
C PHE A 172 -15.71 -15.12 -39.73
N LYS A 173 -14.44 -14.92 -40.09
CA LYS A 173 -14.03 -14.82 -41.49
C LYS A 173 -14.19 -16.16 -42.24
N GLY A 174 -13.90 -17.27 -41.57
CA GLY A 174 -14.06 -18.62 -42.16
C GLY A 174 -15.53 -19.02 -42.38
N VAL A 175 -16.41 -18.67 -41.45
CA VAL A 175 -17.84 -19.03 -41.53
C VAL A 175 -18.53 -18.22 -42.63
N ARG A 176 -18.23 -16.93 -42.79
CA ARG A 176 -18.79 -16.11 -43.88
C ARG A 176 -18.34 -16.57 -45.27
N GLN A 177 -17.08 -17.01 -45.40
CA GLN A 177 -16.57 -17.53 -46.69
C GLN A 177 -17.30 -18.82 -47.13
N GLN A 178 -17.65 -19.70 -46.20
CA GLN A 178 -18.41 -20.92 -46.51
C GLN A 178 -19.87 -20.62 -46.93
N LEU A 179 -20.47 -19.56 -46.40
CA LEU A 179 -21.87 -19.20 -46.73
C LEU A 179 -21.99 -18.39 -48.05
N THR A 180 -20.93 -17.69 -48.45
CA THR A 180 -20.93 -16.87 -49.68
C THR A 180 -20.24 -17.52 -50.84
N GLY A 181 -19.44 -18.57 -50.63
CA GLY A 181 -18.72 -19.29 -51.68
C GLY A 181 -19.46 -20.47 -52.34
N GLY A 182 -20.74 -20.66 -52.05
CA GLY A 182 -21.61 -21.69 -52.58
C GLY A 182 -22.51 -21.25 -53.75
N ARG A 183 -21.99 -20.45 -54.69
CA ARG A 183 -22.61 -20.19 -56.01
C ARG A 183 -21.59 -20.30 -57.11
#